data_158cd24b9150ad297f2596874eae7f04
#
_entry.id   158cd24b9150ad297f2596874eae7f04
#
_cell.length_a   1.000
_cell.length_b   1.000
_cell.length_c   1.000
_cell.angle_alpha   90.00
_cell.angle_beta   90.00
_cell.angle_gamma   90.00
#
_symmetry.space_group_name_H-M   'P 1'
#
loop_
_entity.id
_entity.type
_entity.pdbx_description
1 polymer ?
#
loop_
_entity_poly.entity_id
_entity_poly.type
_entity_poly.pdbx_seq_one_letter_code
_entity_poly.pdbx_strand_id
1 'polypeptide(L)'
;DFSSGKGGNSVAFLMEHEHFTYPEAIRYLAKKYNIEIEETEQTDQEKAITDVRESMYLVSEFAKTYFHNTLLNSEEGKAIGYSYFKERGFTNETIKKFGLGYSPEAWDAFTKEALGKGYKLEFLESTGLTIPRDDRPFDRFKSRVMFPIQSMSGRVLGFGGRILTNDKKAAKYLNSPESEIYHKSKVLYGIFQAKQSIAKLNNCYLVEGYTDVIQFNQSGIENVVASSGTALTPDQIRLVNRLTKNITVLFDGDAAGLRASIRGIDLILEEGMNVKVCTFPDGEDPDSFAKKTSYDDLVLYLENNAKDFIQFKASLLMNEAKNDPIKKADLIRDMVVSISKIPDRIQREIYIQECSRIMDISEQVLVSTLAQLVQKDVVEVGKKQKQEQKAFEVVKNENPVDAERVDILYRLERKIIEILLL
;
A
#
# COMPACT_ATOMS: atom_id res chain seq x y z
N ASP A 1 -19.72 1.69 24.98
CA ASP A 1 -20.70 2.42 24.16
C ASP A 1 -21.94 1.53 24.01
N PHE A 2 -23.07 1.99 24.54
CA PHE A 2 -24.33 1.25 24.55
C PHE A 2 -25.01 1.22 23.16
N SER A 3 -24.65 2.11 22.27
CA SER A 3 -25.24 2.19 20.92
C SER A 3 -24.61 1.20 19.95
N SER A 4 -23.33 0.93 20.09
CA SER A 4 -22.58 0.02 19.21
C SER A 4 -22.37 -1.38 19.79
N GLY A 5 -22.70 -1.57 21.09
CA GLY A 5 -22.39 -2.81 21.80
C GLY A 5 -20.89 -3.08 22.02
N LYS A 6 -20.03 -2.14 21.64
CA LYS A 6 -18.57 -2.25 21.75
C LYS A 6 -18.10 -1.76 23.13
N GLY A 7 -17.30 -2.56 23.80
CA GLY A 7 -16.66 -2.23 25.08
C GLY A 7 -15.25 -2.76 25.13
N GLY A 8 -14.45 -2.21 26.04
CA GLY A 8 -13.06 -2.64 26.21
C GLY A 8 -12.25 -1.68 27.06
N ASN A 9 -10.96 -1.99 27.23
CA ASN A 9 -9.98 -1.13 27.91
C ASN A 9 -9.36 -0.11 26.91
N SER A 10 -8.45 0.73 27.41
CA SER A 10 -7.76 1.76 26.61
C SER A 10 -7.03 1.18 25.39
N VAL A 11 -6.50 -0.04 25.50
CA VAL A 11 -5.82 -0.74 24.38
C VAL A 11 -6.84 -1.12 23.32
N ALA A 12 -7.95 -1.75 23.71
CA ALA A 12 -9.04 -2.12 22.81
C ALA A 12 -9.64 -0.87 22.13
N PHE A 13 -9.76 0.25 22.83
CA PHE A 13 -10.18 1.53 22.26
C PHE A 13 -9.22 2.00 21.16
N LEU A 14 -7.91 1.98 21.41
CA LEU A 14 -6.92 2.38 20.41
C LEU A 14 -6.87 1.43 19.22
N MET A 15 -7.01 0.14 19.43
CA MET A 15 -7.09 -0.83 18.34
C MET A 15 -8.30 -0.59 17.45
N GLU A 16 -9.44 -0.25 18.03
CA GLU A 16 -10.68 0.00 17.29
C GLU A 16 -10.73 1.40 16.65
N HIS A 17 -10.34 2.44 17.41
CA HIS A 17 -10.44 3.84 16.98
C HIS A 17 -9.30 4.28 16.09
N GLU A 18 -8.06 3.92 16.45
CA GLU A 18 -6.85 4.30 15.70
C GLU A 18 -6.39 3.20 14.74
N HIS A 19 -7.06 2.06 14.75
CA HIS A 19 -6.71 0.87 13.95
C HIS A 19 -5.27 0.38 14.21
N PHE A 20 -4.80 0.54 15.45
CA PHE A 20 -3.51 0.01 15.86
C PHE A 20 -3.58 -1.50 16.05
N THR A 21 -2.46 -2.17 15.83
CA THR A 21 -2.25 -3.52 16.35
C THR A 21 -2.09 -3.47 17.87
N TYR A 22 -2.28 -4.59 18.55
CA TYR A 22 -2.11 -4.66 20.00
C TYR A 22 -0.75 -4.13 20.48
N PRO A 23 0.41 -4.52 19.88
CA PRO A 23 1.72 -3.96 20.27
C PRO A 23 1.84 -2.45 20.00
N GLU A 24 1.27 -1.95 18.90
CA GLU A 24 1.27 -0.50 18.60
C GLU A 24 0.46 0.29 19.63
N ALA A 25 -0.70 -0.23 20.03
CA ALA A 25 -1.55 0.41 21.03
C ALA A 25 -0.84 0.45 22.42
N ILE A 26 -0.19 -0.64 22.82
CA ILE A 26 0.60 -0.69 24.07
C ILE A 26 1.74 0.31 24.04
N ARG A 27 2.55 0.34 22.97
CA ARG A 27 3.67 1.29 22.85
C ARG A 27 3.20 2.75 22.83
N TYR A 28 2.08 3.03 22.16
CA TYR A 28 1.49 4.36 22.16
C TYR A 28 1.08 4.82 23.55
N LEU A 29 0.40 3.96 24.33
CA LEU A 29 0.00 4.27 25.71
C LEU A 29 1.21 4.44 26.62
N ALA A 30 2.18 3.55 26.54
CA ALA A 30 3.39 3.62 27.31
C ALA A 30 4.14 4.94 27.08
N LYS A 31 4.32 5.34 25.82
CA LYS A 31 4.93 6.61 25.46
C LYS A 31 4.11 7.80 25.96
N LYS A 32 2.79 7.75 25.82
CA LYS A 32 1.88 8.84 26.25
C LYS A 32 1.89 9.08 27.76
N TYR A 33 1.98 8.00 28.53
CA TYR A 33 1.94 8.07 30.01
C TYR A 33 3.31 7.91 30.67
N ASN A 34 4.39 7.89 29.87
CA ASN A 34 5.77 7.70 30.33
C ASN A 34 5.93 6.44 31.20
N ILE A 35 5.27 5.34 30.78
CA ILE A 35 5.35 4.04 31.43
C ILE A 35 6.46 3.25 30.75
N GLU A 36 7.40 2.76 31.52
CA GLU A 36 8.43 1.83 31.06
C GLU A 36 7.79 0.47 30.81
N ILE A 37 7.90 -0.07 29.58
CA ILE A 37 7.37 -1.40 29.26
C ILE A 37 8.46 -2.39 29.66
N GLU A 38 8.17 -3.25 30.64
CA GLU A 38 8.95 -4.46 30.86
C GLU A 38 8.72 -5.39 29.66
N GLU A 39 9.64 -5.37 28.72
CA GLU A 39 9.61 -6.34 27.64
C GLU A 39 10.02 -7.70 28.22
N THR A 40 9.16 -8.71 28.04
CA THR A 40 9.49 -10.13 28.30
C THR A 40 10.87 -10.41 27.69
N GLU A 41 11.73 -11.15 28.38
CA GLU A 41 13.12 -11.44 28.03
C GLU A 41 13.29 -11.68 26.52
N GLN A 42 13.49 -10.58 25.77
CA GLN A 42 13.93 -10.66 24.39
C GLN A 42 15.37 -11.15 24.40
N THR A 43 15.71 -12.04 23.50
CA THR A 43 17.11 -12.42 23.32
C THR A 43 17.94 -11.16 22.96
N ASP A 44 19.21 -11.16 23.30
CA ASP A 44 20.09 -10.02 22.98
C ASP A 44 20.08 -9.66 21.49
N GLN A 45 19.82 -10.65 20.62
CA GLN A 45 19.63 -10.44 19.18
C GLN A 45 18.33 -9.70 18.85
N GLU A 46 17.21 -10.03 19.49
CA GLU A 46 15.92 -9.34 19.27
C GLU A 46 15.97 -7.89 19.79
N LYS A 47 16.63 -7.64 20.92
CA LYS A 47 16.89 -6.28 21.41
C LYS A 47 17.72 -5.46 20.42
N ALA A 48 18.82 -6.03 19.92
CA ALA A 48 19.65 -5.37 18.93
C ALA A 48 18.90 -5.01 17.65
N ILE A 49 18.03 -5.91 17.13
CA ILE A 49 17.19 -5.64 15.96
C ILE A 49 16.16 -4.54 16.25
N THR A 50 15.56 -4.54 17.44
CA THR A 50 14.59 -3.52 17.85
C THR A 50 15.27 -2.15 17.95
N ASP A 51 16.46 -2.05 18.54
CA ASP A 51 17.23 -0.81 18.67
C ASP A 51 17.65 -0.25 17.30
N VAL A 52 18.04 -1.13 16.35
CA VAL A 52 18.34 -0.74 14.97
C VAL A 52 17.12 -0.13 14.29
N ARG A 53 15.96 -0.80 14.38
CA ARG A 53 14.70 -0.29 13.79
C ARG A 53 14.27 1.04 14.42
N GLU A 54 14.34 1.17 15.74
CA GLU A 54 14.04 2.44 16.41
C GLU A 54 14.97 3.57 15.97
N SER A 55 16.26 3.28 15.82
CA SER A 55 17.25 4.25 15.30
C SER A 55 16.91 4.68 13.86
N MET A 56 16.49 3.76 13.01
CA MET A 56 16.04 4.08 11.65
C MET A 56 14.77 4.94 11.63
N TYR A 57 13.82 4.68 12.53
CA TYR A 57 12.64 5.55 12.68
C TYR A 57 13.00 6.96 13.13
N LEU A 58 13.90 7.10 14.11
CA LEU A 58 14.36 8.40 14.58
C LEU A 58 15.03 9.21 13.47
N VAL A 59 15.86 8.56 12.66
CA VAL A 59 16.48 9.17 11.47
C VAL A 59 15.43 9.62 10.46
N SER A 60 14.42 8.79 10.20
CA SER A 60 13.35 9.13 9.25
C SER A 60 12.47 10.30 9.74
N GLU A 61 12.14 10.36 11.03
CA GLU A 61 11.41 11.50 11.61
C GLU A 61 12.25 12.79 11.59
N PHE A 62 13.54 12.70 11.85
CA PHE A 62 14.46 13.82 11.71
C PHE A 62 14.51 14.30 10.26
N ALA A 63 14.62 13.39 9.30
CA ALA A 63 14.64 13.71 7.87
C ALA A 63 13.36 14.44 7.42
N LYS A 64 12.17 13.97 7.85
CA LYS A 64 10.91 14.67 7.61
C LYS A 64 10.94 16.09 8.13
N THR A 65 11.39 16.28 9.37
CA THR A 65 11.49 17.61 9.99
C THR A 65 12.49 18.49 9.25
N TYR A 66 13.65 17.96 8.88
CA TYR A 66 14.67 18.66 8.12
C TYR A 66 14.16 19.13 6.77
N PHE A 67 13.59 18.23 5.95
CA PHE A 67 13.08 18.57 4.63
C PHE A 67 11.91 19.56 4.69
N HIS A 68 11.02 19.43 5.67
CA HIS A 68 9.92 20.37 5.88
C HIS A 68 10.43 21.77 6.28
N ASN A 69 11.40 21.84 7.20
CA ASN A 69 12.03 23.10 7.58
C ASN A 69 12.81 23.73 6.44
N THR A 70 13.51 22.93 5.65
CA THR A 70 14.21 23.39 4.44
C THR A 70 13.23 24.01 3.44
N LEU A 71 12.09 23.36 3.21
CA LEU A 71 11.02 23.89 2.35
C LEU A 71 10.53 25.28 2.77
N LEU A 72 10.29 25.44 4.08
CA LEU A 72 9.62 26.62 4.62
C LEU A 72 10.58 27.77 4.95
N ASN A 73 11.85 27.49 5.29
CA ASN A 73 12.74 28.47 5.88
C ASN A 73 13.97 28.80 5.00
N SER A 74 14.44 27.89 4.14
CA SER A 74 15.57 28.19 3.24
C SER A 74 15.12 29.01 2.02
N GLU A 75 16.02 29.82 1.48
CA GLU A 75 15.78 30.59 0.25
C GLU A 75 15.51 29.64 -0.95
N GLU A 76 16.36 28.63 -1.13
CA GLU A 76 16.20 27.60 -2.18
C GLU A 76 14.88 26.83 -2.02
N GLY A 77 14.54 26.40 -0.79
CA GLY A 77 13.31 25.69 -0.50
C GLY A 77 12.07 26.52 -0.83
N LYS A 78 12.07 27.82 -0.51
CA LYS A 78 10.98 28.74 -0.85
C LYS A 78 10.89 28.98 -2.35
N ALA A 79 12.00 29.28 -2.99
CA ALA A 79 12.05 29.64 -4.40
C ALA A 79 11.67 28.46 -5.33
N ILE A 80 12.03 27.22 -4.96
CA ILE A 80 11.86 26.04 -5.80
C ILE A 80 10.72 25.13 -5.25
N GLY A 81 10.91 24.57 -4.07
CA GLY A 81 10.01 23.56 -3.53
C GLY A 81 8.63 24.11 -3.16
N TYR A 82 8.61 25.20 -2.41
CA TYR A 82 7.37 25.82 -1.97
C TYR A 82 6.60 26.42 -3.14
N SER A 83 7.28 27.10 -4.08
CA SER A 83 6.66 27.62 -5.32
C SER A 83 6.00 26.51 -6.12
N TYR A 84 6.69 25.36 -6.29
CA TYR A 84 6.12 24.19 -6.96
C TYR A 84 4.80 23.72 -6.32
N PHE A 85 4.75 23.62 -4.98
CA PHE A 85 3.51 23.23 -4.31
C PHE A 85 2.41 24.28 -4.41
N LYS A 86 2.77 25.56 -4.40
CA LYS A 86 1.81 26.66 -4.60
C LYS A 86 1.27 26.71 -6.04
N GLU A 87 2.09 26.49 -7.04
CA GLU A 87 1.66 26.37 -8.46
C GLU A 87 0.70 25.20 -8.67
N ARG A 88 0.92 24.09 -7.93
CA ARG A 88 -0.04 22.99 -7.90
C ARG A 88 -1.34 23.33 -7.18
N GLY A 89 -1.40 24.44 -6.47
CA GLY A 89 -2.58 24.90 -5.73
C GLY A 89 -2.65 24.38 -4.29
N PHE A 90 -1.59 23.77 -3.75
CA PHE A 90 -1.62 23.27 -2.39
C PHE A 90 -1.59 24.39 -1.36
N THR A 91 -2.48 24.29 -0.36
CA THR A 91 -2.55 25.25 0.77
C THR A 91 -1.43 25.01 1.77
N ASN A 92 -1.19 25.98 2.63
CA ASN A 92 -0.20 25.83 3.71
C ASN A 92 -0.60 24.74 4.71
N GLU A 93 -1.90 24.61 4.94
CA GLU A 93 -2.46 23.57 5.81
C GLU A 93 -2.21 22.17 5.23
N THR A 94 -2.41 22.02 3.92
CA THR A 94 -2.13 20.77 3.21
C THR A 94 -0.64 20.42 3.23
N ILE A 95 0.24 21.40 2.95
CA ILE A 95 1.69 21.22 3.04
C ILE A 95 2.11 20.75 4.43
N LYS A 96 1.55 21.35 5.48
CA LYS A 96 1.79 20.97 6.86
C LYS A 96 1.19 19.61 7.23
N LYS A 97 -0.08 19.36 6.82
CA LYS A 97 -0.80 18.10 7.10
C LYS A 97 -0.04 16.87 6.57
N PHE A 98 0.52 16.98 5.37
CA PHE A 98 1.29 15.90 4.74
C PHE A 98 2.80 15.96 5.05
N GLY A 99 3.28 16.99 5.75
CA GLY A 99 4.69 17.17 6.07
C GLY A 99 5.58 17.29 4.83
N LEU A 100 5.06 17.92 3.76
CA LEU A 100 5.78 18.07 2.50
C LEU A 100 7.08 18.82 2.72
N GLY A 101 8.12 18.46 1.97
CA GLY A 101 9.47 18.97 2.17
C GLY A 101 10.22 19.27 0.87
N TYR A 102 11.45 19.76 1.04
CA TYR A 102 12.39 19.96 -0.04
C TYR A 102 13.79 19.50 0.38
N SER A 103 14.44 18.75 -0.47
CA SER A 103 15.84 18.36 -0.35
C SER A 103 16.68 19.23 -1.27
N PRO A 104 17.66 20.02 -0.72
CA PRO A 104 18.42 20.98 -1.50
C PRO A 104 19.34 20.33 -2.54
N GLU A 105 19.86 21.14 -3.46
CA GLU A 105 20.78 20.71 -4.51
C GLU A 105 22.15 20.28 -3.98
N ALA A 106 22.55 20.81 -2.83
CA ALA A 106 23.84 20.52 -2.21
C ALA A 106 24.07 19.00 -2.07
N TRP A 107 25.35 18.60 -2.23
CA TRP A 107 25.74 17.20 -2.35
C TRP A 107 25.39 16.36 -1.13
N ASP A 108 25.59 16.88 0.07
CA ASP A 108 25.54 16.19 1.36
C ASP A 108 24.95 17.05 2.48
N ALA A 109 24.03 17.97 2.15
CA ALA A 109 23.48 18.93 3.12
C ALA A 109 22.72 18.22 4.26
N PHE A 110 21.84 17.29 3.93
CA PHE A 110 21.11 16.50 4.92
C PHE A 110 22.06 15.61 5.72
N THR A 111 22.93 14.87 5.02
CA THR A 111 23.90 13.95 5.66
C THR A 111 24.77 14.69 6.69
N LYS A 112 25.32 15.86 6.36
CA LYS A 112 26.11 16.66 7.27
C LYS A 112 25.33 17.13 8.50
N GLU A 113 24.11 17.65 8.28
CA GLU A 113 23.24 18.09 9.37
C GLU A 113 22.88 16.93 10.30
N ALA A 114 22.54 15.76 9.75
CA ALA A 114 22.22 14.57 10.53
C ALA A 114 23.41 14.09 11.38
N LEU A 115 24.59 14.00 10.78
CA LEU A 115 25.83 13.64 11.50
C LEU A 115 26.16 14.67 12.59
N GLY A 116 26.00 15.96 12.30
CA GLY A 116 26.18 17.06 13.28
C GLY A 116 25.22 17.00 14.46
N LYS A 117 24.03 16.37 14.28
CA LYS A 117 23.04 16.11 15.34
C LYS A 117 23.29 14.79 16.09
N GLY A 118 24.33 14.04 15.73
CA GLY A 118 24.72 12.80 16.39
C GLY A 118 24.04 11.54 15.83
N TYR A 119 23.34 11.63 14.71
CA TYR A 119 22.83 10.43 14.02
C TYR A 119 23.99 9.68 13.37
N LYS A 120 23.95 8.35 13.43
CA LYS A 120 25.02 7.51 12.86
C LYS A 120 24.82 7.31 11.35
N LEU A 121 25.94 7.33 10.61
CA LEU A 121 25.93 7.16 9.16
C LEU A 121 25.29 5.83 8.74
N GLU A 122 25.52 4.74 9.46
CA GLU A 122 24.94 3.42 9.18
C GLU A 122 23.40 3.45 9.07
N PHE A 123 22.70 4.25 9.88
CA PHE A 123 21.25 4.37 9.83
C PHE A 123 20.78 5.30 8.71
N LEU A 124 21.57 6.30 8.33
CA LEU A 124 21.31 7.15 7.17
C LEU A 124 21.39 6.33 5.88
N GLU A 125 22.36 5.44 5.79
CA GLU A 125 22.55 4.50 4.66
C GLU A 125 21.46 3.42 4.64
N SER A 126 21.19 2.79 5.79
CA SER A 126 20.17 1.73 5.91
C SER A 126 18.75 2.21 5.58
N THR A 127 18.42 3.48 5.88
CA THR A 127 17.15 4.11 5.46
C THR A 127 17.17 4.60 4.02
N GLY A 128 18.36 4.56 3.37
CA GLY A 128 18.55 5.04 2.01
C GLY A 128 18.40 6.55 1.85
N LEU A 129 18.55 7.32 2.91
CA LEU A 129 18.60 8.79 2.86
C LEU A 129 19.95 9.27 2.34
N THR A 130 20.99 8.54 2.68
CA THR A 130 22.38 8.77 2.23
C THR A 130 22.84 7.59 1.39
N ILE A 131 23.52 7.86 0.29
CA ILE A 131 24.15 6.84 -0.56
C ILE A 131 25.62 6.76 -0.17
N PRO A 132 26.12 5.56 0.22
CA PRO A 132 27.54 5.36 0.51
C PRO A 132 28.38 5.56 -0.75
N ARG A 133 29.53 6.19 -0.55
CA ARG A 133 30.58 6.33 -1.56
C ARG A 133 31.92 6.43 -0.84
N ASP A 134 32.97 5.76 -1.34
CA ASP A 134 34.26 5.57 -0.68
C ASP A 134 34.88 6.87 -0.14
N ASP A 135 34.83 7.93 -0.93
CA ASP A 135 35.46 9.22 -0.56
C ASP A 135 34.49 10.22 0.10
N ARG A 136 33.19 10.14 -0.22
CA ARG A 136 32.22 11.13 0.24
C ARG A 136 30.77 10.65 0.06
N PRO A 137 30.05 10.27 1.12
CA PRO A 137 28.64 9.95 1.04
C PRO A 137 27.81 11.16 0.56
N PHE A 138 26.67 10.91 -0.07
CA PHE A 138 25.82 11.96 -0.62
C PHE A 138 24.34 11.72 -0.41
N ASP A 139 23.58 12.82 -0.43
CA ASP A 139 22.13 12.79 -0.23
C ASP A 139 21.42 12.18 -1.42
N ARG A 140 20.59 11.16 -1.17
CA ARG A 140 19.85 10.43 -2.21
C ARG A 140 18.85 11.30 -2.95
N PHE A 141 18.20 12.23 -2.26
CA PHE A 141 17.05 12.97 -2.75
C PHE A 141 17.37 14.39 -3.20
N LYS A 142 18.60 14.69 -3.54
CA LYS A 142 19.01 16.04 -3.98
C LYS A 142 18.07 16.65 -5.02
N SER A 143 17.79 17.96 -4.91
CA SER A 143 16.99 18.75 -5.84
C SER A 143 15.56 18.19 -6.03
N ARG A 144 14.96 17.63 -4.96
CA ARG A 144 13.63 17.02 -5.02
C ARG A 144 12.67 17.62 -4.00
N VAL A 145 11.40 17.74 -4.38
CA VAL A 145 10.32 17.90 -3.41
C VAL A 145 10.03 16.54 -2.79
N MET A 146 9.75 16.55 -1.48
CA MET A 146 9.71 15.36 -0.63
C MET A 146 8.31 15.06 -0.12
N PHE A 147 7.93 13.79 -0.20
CA PHE A 147 6.66 13.23 0.25
C PHE A 147 6.96 12.17 1.31
N PRO A 148 6.77 12.47 2.62
CA PRO A 148 6.96 11.47 3.67
C PRO A 148 5.94 10.34 3.55
N ILE A 149 6.39 9.10 3.57
CA ILE A 149 5.56 7.90 3.55
C ILE A 149 5.42 7.40 4.99
N GLN A 150 4.18 7.32 5.48
CA GLN A 150 3.90 7.01 6.88
C GLN A 150 3.19 5.67 7.03
N SER A 151 3.43 4.99 8.15
CA SER A 151 2.66 3.83 8.59
C SER A 151 1.24 4.24 9.01
N MET A 152 0.36 3.29 9.29
CA MET A 152 -0.96 3.57 9.87
C MET A 152 -0.88 4.28 11.24
N SER A 153 0.19 4.07 12.01
CA SER A 153 0.44 4.76 13.28
C SER A 153 1.09 6.14 13.12
N GLY A 154 1.40 6.56 11.89
CA GLY A 154 1.97 7.88 11.58
C GLY A 154 3.50 7.94 11.64
N ARG A 155 4.20 6.85 11.92
CA ARG A 155 5.67 6.81 11.89
C ARG A 155 6.17 6.93 10.45
N VAL A 156 7.21 7.72 10.22
CA VAL A 156 7.82 7.86 8.90
C VAL A 156 8.63 6.61 8.56
N LEU A 157 8.26 5.95 7.47
CA LEU A 157 8.89 4.73 6.97
C LEU A 157 9.97 5.03 5.93
N GLY A 158 9.69 6.02 5.08
CA GLY A 158 10.54 6.41 3.96
C GLY A 158 9.98 7.63 3.24
N PHE A 159 10.47 7.88 2.05
CA PHE A 159 10.13 9.08 1.28
C PHE A 159 9.94 8.77 -0.20
N GLY A 160 9.04 9.51 -0.82
CA GLY A 160 9.04 9.75 -2.25
C GLY A 160 9.68 11.11 -2.54
N GLY A 161 10.48 11.20 -3.59
CA GLY A 161 11.09 12.45 -4.02
C GLY A 161 10.84 12.72 -5.49
N ARG A 162 10.22 13.85 -5.85
CA ARG A 162 10.00 14.27 -7.24
C ARG A 162 11.04 15.30 -7.65
N ILE A 163 11.76 15.03 -8.75
CA ILE A 163 12.67 16.00 -9.35
C ILE A 163 11.88 17.08 -10.09
N LEU A 164 12.33 18.34 -9.99
CA LEU A 164 11.69 19.47 -10.65
C LEU A 164 12.44 19.93 -11.91
N THR A 165 13.62 19.38 -12.15
CA THR A 165 14.43 19.70 -13.34
C THR A 165 13.96 18.87 -14.54
N ASN A 166 14.21 19.39 -15.76
CA ASN A 166 13.92 18.70 -17.02
C ASN A 166 15.00 17.68 -17.43
N ASP A 167 15.78 17.16 -16.49
CA ASP A 167 16.78 16.13 -16.77
C ASP A 167 16.10 14.81 -17.17
N LYS A 168 16.10 14.51 -18.47
CA LYS A 168 15.51 13.28 -19.03
C LYS A 168 16.22 12.00 -18.56
N LYS A 169 17.42 12.09 -17.98
CA LYS A 169 18.16 10.94 -17.46
C LYS A 169 17.80 10.60 -16.01
N ALA A 170 17.25 11.55 -15.27
CA ALA A 170 16.84 11.33 -13.89
C ALA A 170 15.38 10.85 -13.81
N ALA A 171 15.14 9.82 -12.99
CA ALA A 171 13.77 9.37 -12.72
C ALA A 171 12.93 10.52 -12.14
N LYS A 172 11.75 10.77 -12.74
CA LYS A 172 10.80 11.81 -12.30
C LYS A 172 10.44 11.65 -10.83
N TYR A 173 10.15 10.43 -10.40
CA TYR A 173 9.94 10.05 -9.01
C TYR A 173 10.99 9.03 -8.57
N LEU A 174 11.50 9.21 -7.36
CA LEU A 174 12.43 8.32 -6.69
C LEU A 174 11.88 8.01 -5.30
N ASN A 175 11.75 6.73 -4.96
CA ASN A 175 11.33 6.30 -3.62
C ASN A 175 12.53 5.82 -2.80
N SER A 176 12.38 5.81 -1.47
CA SER A 176 13.31 5.10 -0.59
C SER A 176 13.51 3.66 -1.06
N PRO A 177 14.70 3.09 -0.90
CA PRO A 177 14.93 1.67 -1.15
C PRO A 177 14.22 0.81 -0.10
N GLU A 178 14.10 -0.49 -0.34
CA GLU A 178 13.67 -1.45 0.68
C GLU A 178 14.60 -1.38 1.89
N SER A 179 14.02 -1.48 3.09
CA SER A 179 14.77 -1.46 4.36
C SER A 179 14.00 -2.20 5.45
N GLU A 180 14.58 -2.35 6.63
CA GLU A 180 13.94 -2.98 7.79
C GLU A 180 12.62 -2.31 8.21
N ILE A 181 12.44 -1.02 7.91
CA ILE A 181 11.25 -0.25 8.27
C ILE A 181 10.37 0.12 7.06
N TYR A 182 10.86 -0.02 5.83
CA TYR A 182 10.15 0.37 4.62
C TYR A 182 10.12 -0.75 3.59
N HIS A 183 8.93 -1.25 3.32
CA HIS A 183 8.66 -2.21 2.25
C HIS A 183 7.61 -1.61 1.32
N LYS A 184 7.99 -1.30 0.09
CA LYS A 184 7.08 -0.71 -0.91
C LYS A 184 5.78 -1.50 -1.08
N SER A 185 5.89 -2.81 -1.06
CA SER A 185 4.76 -3.73 -1.22
C SER A 185 3.79 -3.74 -0.03
N LYS A 186 4.16 -3.12 1.09
CA LYS A 186 3.39 -3.15 2.37
C LYS A 186 2.96 -1.78 2.85
N VAL A 187 3.07 -0.74 2.03
CA VAL A 187 2.73 0.63 2.40
C VAL A 187 1.81 1.26 1.36
N LEU A 188 0.93 2.15 1.81
CA LEU A 188 0.10 3.01 0.98
C LEU A 188 0.32 4.46 1.41
N TYR A 189 0.58 5.33 0.45
CA TYR A 189 0.69 6.76 0.73
C TYR A 189 -0.66 7.34 1.13
N GLY A 190 -0.66 8.19 2.13
CA GLY A 190 -1.88 8.83 2.65
C GLY A 190 -2.67 7.97 3.65
N ILE A 191 -2.30 6.71 3.90
CA ILE A 191 -3.06 5.81 4.78
C ILE A 191 -3.19 6.36 6.22
N PHE A 192 -2.18 7.05 6.73
CA PHE A 192 -2.23 7.68 8.06
C PHE A 192 -3.31 8.76 8.12
N GLN A 193 -3.36 9.62 7.11
CA GLN A 193 -4.33 10.71 7.02
C GLN A 193 -5.75 10.18 6.73
N ALA A 194 -5.86 9.10 5.95
CA ALA A 194 -7.11 8.57 5.41
C ALA A 194 -7.83 7.58 6.33
N LYS A 195 -7.13 6.89 7.22
CA LYS A 195 -7.64 5.72 7.97
C LYS A 195 -8.99 5.94 8.66
N GLN A 196 -9.18 7.09 9.33
CA GLN A 196 -10.42 7.40 10.04
C GLN A 196 -11.58 7.66 9.08
N SER A 197 -11.31 8.41 8.00
CA SER A 197 -12.31 8.70 6.97
C SER A 197 -12.68 7.44 6.18
N ILE A 198 -11.72 6.55 5.89
CA ILE A 198 -12.00 5.24 5.27
C ILE A 198 -12.94 4.42 6.13
N ALA A 199 -12.65 4.27 7.42
CA ALA A 199 -13.49 3.50 8.34
C ALA A 199 -14.88 4.13 8.52
N LYS A 200 -14.96 5.47 8.67
CA LYS A 200 -16.20 6.20 8.84
C LYS A 200 -17.10 6.14 7.62
N LEU A 201 -16.54 6.33 6.42
CA LEU A 201 -17.27 6.35 5.15
C LEU A 201 -17.44 4.95 4.56
N ASN A 202 -16.84 3.95 5.18
CA ASN A 202 -16.85 2.56 4.71
C ASN A 202 -16.48 2.41 3.23
N ASN A 203 -15.57 3.23 2.74
CA ASN A 203 -15.03 3.19 1.38
C ASN A 203 -13.62 3.78 1.33
N CYS A 204 -12.76 3.21 0.49
CA CYS A 204 -11.41 3.71 0.22
C CYS A 204 -11.29 4.05 -1.26
N TYR A 205 -10.91 5.27 -1.58
CA TYR A 205 -10.48 5.64 -2.93
C TYR A 205 -9.00 5.30 -3.11
N LEU A 206 -8.68 4.59 -4.17
CA LEU A 206 -7.32 4.21 -4.54
C LEU A 206 -6.92 4.95 -5.81
N VAL A 207 -5.85 5.74 -5.73
CA VAL A 207 -5.23 6.49 -6.83
C VAL A 207 -3.79 6.02 -7.07
N GLU A 208 -3.10 6.55 -8.08
CA GLU A 208 -1.75 6.12 -8.42
C GLU A 208 -0.65 6.91 -7.70
N GLY A 209 -0.79 8.23 -7.58
CA GLY A 209 0.31 9.13 -7.23
C GLY A 209 0.15 9.88 -5.91
N TYR A 210 1.27 10.46 -5.46
CA TYR A 210 1.32 11.30 -4.26
C TYR A 210 0.42 12.53 -4.37
N THR A 211 0.47 13.19 -5.52
CA THR A 211 -0.24 14.45 -5.76
C THR A 211 -1.74 14.25 -5.82
N ASP A 212 -2.20 13.10 -6.34
CA ASP A 212 -3.61 12.76 -6.41
C ASP A 212 -4.20 12.64 -5.01
N VAL A 213 -3.51 11.91 -4.11
CA VAL A 213 -3.91 11.80 -2.69
C VAL A 213 -4.00 13.18 -2.04
N ILE A 214 -2.99 14.02 -2.23
CA ILE A 214 -2.93 15.33 -1.59
C ILE A 214 -4.05 16.24 -2.12
N GLN A 215 -4.28 16.24 -3.42
CA GLN A 215 -5.31 17.06 -4.05
C GLN A 215 -6.72 16.62 -3.63
N PHE A 216 -7.02 15.33 -3.67
CA PHE A 216 -8.30 14.79 -3.19
C PHE A 216 -8.54 15.13 -1.73
N ASN A 217 -7.54 14.92 -0.87
CA ASN A 217 -7.63 15.25 0.54
C ASN A 217 -7.89 16.75 0.76
N GLN A 218 -7.21 17.62 -0.01
CA GLN A 218 -7.43 19.08 0.04
C GLN A 218 -8.83 19.47 -0.44
N SER A 219 -9.36 18.75 -1.42
CA SER A 219 -10.73 18.96 -1.92
C SER A 219 -11.82 18.39 -1.00
N GLY A 220 -11.45 17.81 0.17
CA GLY A 220 -12.37 17.26 1.15
C GLY A 220 -12.61 15.75 1.06
N ILE A 221 -12.09 15.07 0.04
CA ILE A 221 -12.15 13.61 -0.08
C ILE A 221 -10.95 13.00 0.69
N GLU A 222 -11.16 12.77 1.98
CA GLU A 222 -10.07 12.36 2.88
C GLU A 222 -9.78 10.85 2.89
N ASN A 223 -10.72 10.02 2.42
CA ASN A 223 -10.60 8.56 2.38
C ASN A 223 -9.84 8.05 1.14
N VAL A 224 -8.73 8.67 0.79
CA VAL A 224 -7.94 8.41 -0.41
C VAL A 224 -6.51 7.99 -0.08
N VAL A 225 -6.01 6.97 -0.81
CA VAL A 225 -4.65 6.42 -0.68
C VAL A 225 -4.04 6.14 -2.05
N ALA A 226 -2.70 6.01 -2.12
CA ALA A 226 -2.02 5.65 -3.36
C ALA A 226 -1.01 4.51 -3.17
N SER A 227 -0.84 3.70 -4.23
CA SER A 227 0.22 2.69 -4.33
C SER A 227 1.61 3.30 -4.62
N SER A 228 1.65 4.56 -5.06
CA SER A 228 2.84 5.41 -5.21
C SER A 228 3.91 4.84 -6.16
N GLY A 229 3.50 4.55 -7.40
CA GLY A 229 4.40 4.14 -8.48
C GLY A 229 4.83 2.68 -8.42
N THR A 230 4.04 1.84 -7.74
CA THR A 230 4.15 0.38 -7.77
C THR A 230 2.83 -0.24 -8.20
N ALA A 231 2.88 -1.42 -8.83
CA ALA A 231 1.68 -2.21 -9.00
C ALA A 231 1.08 -2.54 -7.61
N LEU A 232 -0.24 -2.53 -7.53
CA LEU A 232 -0.97 -2.89 -6.32
C LEU A 232 -0.61 -4.32 -5.85
N THR A 233 -0.43 -4.50 -4.55
CA THR A 233 -0.04 -5.78 -3.95
C THR A 233 -1.09 -6.30 -2.98
N PRO A 234 -1.15 -7.62 -2.71
CA PRO A 234 -2.03 -8.18 -1.69
C PRO A 234 -1.83 -7.55 -0.30
N ASP A 235 -0.59 -7.29 0.10
CA ASP A 235 -0.30 -6.68 1.41
C ASP A 235 -0.86 -5.24 1.50
N GLN A 236 -0.79 -4.46 0.44
CA GLN A 236 -1.41 -3.12 0.37
C GLN A 236 -2.94 -3.21 0.45
N ILE A 237 -3.54 -4.19 -0.23
CA ILE A 237 -4.99 -4.41 -0.18
C ILE A 237 -5.42 -4.80 1.24
N ARG A 238 -4.66 -5.66 1.93
CA ARG A 238 -4.91 -6.05 3.32
C ARG A 238 -4.85 -4.88 4.29
N LEU A 239 -4.02 -3.86 4.03
CA LEU A 239 -4.05 -2.62 4.84
C LEU A 239 -5.42 -1.93 4.75
N VAL A 240 -5.98 -1.80 3.54
CA VAL A 240 -7.31 -1.22 3.35
C VAL A 240 -8.38 -2.15 3.93
N ASN A 241 -8.27 -3.46 3.74
CA ASN A 241 -9.22 -4.48 4.22
C ASN A 241 -9.39 -4.48 5.76
N ARG A 242 -8.42 -3.97 6.50
CA ARG A 242 -8.54 -3.73 7.96
C ARG A 242 -9.49 -2.58 8.31
N LEU A 243 -9.77 -1.68 7.38
CA LEU A 243 -10.56 -0.46 7.59
C LEU A 243 -11.94 -0.54 6.95
N THR A 244 -12.03 -1.15 5.76
CA THR A 244 -13.26 -1.30 4.98
C THR A 244 -13.17 -2.47 4.01
N LYS A 245 -14.34 -3.00 3.63
CA LYS A 245 -14.44 -4.01 2.54
C LYS A 245 -14.62 -3.39 1.16
N ASN A 246 -14.72 -2.07 1.05
CA ASN A 246 -15.07 -1.40 -0.19
C ASN A 246 -13.91 -0.56 -0.70
N ILE A 247 -13.48 -0.79 -1.93
CA ILE A 247 -12.48 0.01 -2.64
C ILE A 247 -13.10 0.57 -3.91
N THR A 248 -12.89 1.85 -4.16
CA THR A 248 -13.16 2.48 -5.44
C THR A 248 -11.83 2.89 -6.07
N VAL A 249 -11.45 2.25 -7.16
CA VAL A 249 -10.21 2.56 -7.88
C VAL A 249 -10.48 3.69 -8.86
N LEU A 250 -9.66 4.73 -8.81
CA LEU A 250 -9.75 5.91 -9.65
C LEU A 250 -8.64 5.86 -10.68
N PHE A 251 -8.99 5.86 -11.96
CA PHE A 251 -8.04 5.74 -13.06
C PHE A 251 -8.00 6.99 -13.92
N ASP A 252 -6.79 7.29 -14.41
CA ASP A 252 -6.59 8.21 -15.51
C ASP A 252 -7.36 7.70 -16.74
N GLY A 253 -7.93 8.59 -17.52
CA GLY A 253 -8.76 8.25 -18.68
C GLY A 253 -8.00 7.60 -19.86
N ASP A 254 -6.73 7.20 -19.69
CA ASP A 254 -5.94 6.62 -20.75
C ASP A 254 -6.11 5.10 -20.91
N ALA A 255 -6.17 4.61 -22.15
CA ALA A 255 -6.40 3.21 -22.50
C ALA A 255 -5.26 2.25 -22.06
N ALA A 256 -4.05 2.76 -21.82
CA ALA A 256 -2.91 1.95 -21.41
C ALA A 256 -2.92 1.68 -19.90
N GLY A 257 -3.25 2.67 -19.09
CA GLY A 257 -3.48 2.55 -17.65
C GLY A 257 -4.63 1.60 -17.32
N LEU A 258 -5.69 1.64 -18.12
CA LEU A 258 -6.88 0.79 -17.95
C LEU A 258 -6.60 -0.73 -18.01
N ARG A 259 -5.67 -1.18 -18.87
CA ARG A 259 -5.33 -2.62 -18.96
C ARG A 259 -4.45 -3.09 -17.78
N ALA A 260 -3.57 -2.22 -17.29
CA ALA A 260 -2.79 -2.50 -16.06
C ALA A 260 -3.71 -2.61 -14.83
N SER A 261 -4.79 -1.87 -14.82
CA SER A 261 -5.81 -1.78 -13.78
C SER A 261 -6.59 -3.07 -13.55
N ILE A 262 -6.86 -3.83 -14.61
CA ILE A 262 -7.63 -5.09 -14.53
C ILE A 262 -6.96 -6.07 -13.57
N ARG A 263 -5.63 -6.14 -13.59
CA ARG A 263 -4.86 -6.98 -12.67
C ARG A 263 -5.01 -6.55 -11.20
N GLY A 264 -5.07 -5.25 -10.94
CA GLY A 264 -5.33 -4.70 -9.61
C GLY A 264 -6.73 -5.05 -9.09
N ILE A 265 -7.73 -5.01 -9.97
CA ILE A 265 -9.12 -5.41 -9.64
C ILE A 265 -9.17 -6.86 -9.20
N ASP A 266 -8.54 -7.77 -9.95
CA ASP A 266 -8.52 -9.20 -9.65
C ASP A 266 -7.86 -9.48 -8.27
N LEU A 267 -6.77 -8.79 -7.93
CA LEU A 267 -6.14 -8.89 -6.62
C LEU A 267 -7.06 -8.41 -5.49
N ILE A 268 -7.83 -7.34 -5.71
CA ILE A 268 -8.79 -6.85 -4.72
C ILE A 268 -9.91 -7.88 -4.49
N LEU A 269 -10.40 -8.49 -5.56
CA LEU A 269 -11.41 -9.54 -5.49
C LEU A 269 -10.89 -10.80 -4.77
N GLU A 270 -9.64 -11.21 -5.02
CA GLU A 270 -8.97 -12.33 -4.32
C GLU A 270 -8.89 -12.14 -2.80
N GLU A 271 -8.69 -10.90 -2.33
CA GLU A 271 -8.68 -10.55 -0.91
C GLU A 271 -10.11 -10.41 -0.31
N GLY A 272 -11.15 -10.76 -1.06
CA GLY A 272 -12.55 -10.76 -0.63
C GLY A 272 -13.13 -9.37 -0.38
N MET A 273 -12.68 -8.39 -1.16
CA MET A 273 -13.17 -7.01 -1.09
C MET A 273 -14.08 -6.68 -2.27
N ASN A 274 -14.98 -5.74 -2.06
CA ASN A 274 -15.83 -5.17 -3.10
C ASN A 274 -15.03 -4.09 -3.85
N VAL A 275 -15.06 -4.12 -5.18
CA VAL A 275 -14.35 -3.15 -6.00
C VAL A 275 -15.26 -2.45 -6.97
N LYS A 276 -15.21 -1.13 -6.96
CA LYS A 276 -15.76 -0.24 -7.99
C LYS A 276 -14.63 0.45 -8.73
N VAL A 277 -14.92 0.93 -9.90
CA VAL A 277 -14.00 1.65 -10.77
C VAL A 277 -14.65 2.94 -11.21
N CYS A 278 -13.92 4.05 -11.08
CA CYS A 278 -14.32 5.34 -11.60
C CYS A 278 -13.22 5.84 -12.53
N THR A 279 -13.61 6.24 -13.74
CA THR A 279 -12.73 6.87 -14.73
C THR A 279 -13.07 8.33 -14.87
N PHE A 280 -12.10 9.15 -15.23
CA PHE A 280 -12.29 10.57 -15.48
C PHE A 280 -12.48 10.85 -16.97
N PRO A 281 -12.99 12.03 -17.34
CA PRO A 281 -13.12 12.45 -18.74
C PRO A 281 -11.77 12.44 -19.46
N ASP A 282 -11.80 12.28 -20.79
CA ASP A 282 -10.60 12.28 -21.63
C ASP A 282 -9.71 13.51 -21.37
N GLY A 283 -8.43 13.26 -21.09
CA GLY A 283 -7.44 14.29 -20.78
C GLY A 283 -7.44 14.80 -19.35
N GLU A 284 -8.28 14.27 -18.47
CA GLU A 284 -8.27 14.56 -17.04
C GLU A 284 -7.70 13.36 -16.27
N ASP A 285 -6.88 13.68 -15.26
CA ASP A 285 -6.45 12.76 -14.21
C ASP A 285 -7.14 13.11 -12.87
N PRO A 286 -7.06 12.27 -11.84
CA PRO A 286 -7.67 12.56 -10.55
C PRO A 286 -7.26 13.92 -9.97
N ASP A 287 -5.97 14.30 -10.04
CA ASP A 287 -5.44 15.57 -9.54
C ASP A 287 -6.06 16.76 -10.26
N SER A 288 -6.03 16.78 -11.61
CA SER A 288 -6.55 17.87 -12.42
C SER A 288 -8.06 18.05 -12.28
N PHE A 289 -8.80 16.94 -12.21
CA PHE A 289 -10.24 16.97 -12.05
C PHE A 289 -10.67 17.48 -10.65
N ALA A 290 -10.05 16.97 -9.59
CA ALA A 290 -10.33 17.42 -8.23
C ALA A 290 -9.95 18.90 -8.00
N LYS A 291 -8.94 19.41 -8.70
CA LYS A 291 -8.52 20.83 -8.63
C LYS A 291 -9.55 21.79 -9.21
N LYS A 292 -10.30 21.37 -10.23
CA LYS A 292 -11.26 22.21 -10.96
C LYS A 292 -12.69 22.10 -10.44
N THR A 293 -12.98 21.08 -9.66
CA THR A 293 -14.34 20.68 -9.28
C THR A 293 -14.61 21.05 -7.83
N SER A 294 -15.82 21.54 -7.52
CA SER A 294 -16.24 21.78 -6.14
C SER A 294 -16.36 20.45 -5.37
N TYR A 295 -16.34 20.50 -4.03
CA TYR A 295 -16.50 19.29 -3.20
C TYR A 295 -17.80 18.53 -3.54
N ASP A 296 -18.93 19.23 -3.59
CA ASP A 296 -20.23 18.60 -3.83
C ASP A 296 -20.31 17.96 -5.23
N ASP A 297 -19.81 18.66 -6.25
CA ASP A 297 -19.77 18.15 -7.62
C ASP A 297 -18.80 16.97 -7.75
N LEU A 298 -17.66 17.00 -7.02
CA LEU A 298 -16.70 15.90 -7.01
C LEU A 298 -17.30 14.65 -6.37
N VAL A 299 -17.95 14.78 -5.22
CA VAL A 299 -18.67 13.68 -4.56
C VAL A 299 -19.73 13.10 -5.50
N LEU A 300 -20.57 13.97 -6.06
CA LEU A 300 -21.64 13.57 -6.99
C LEU A 300 -21.07 12.85 -8.22
N TYR A 301 -19.94 13.34 -8.76
CA TYR A 301 -19.29 12.69 -9.88
C TYR A 301 -18.80 11.27 -9.52
N LEU A 302 -18.11 11.13 -8.39
CA LEU A 302 -17.59 9.85 -7.92
C LEU A 302 -18.72 8.84 -7.67
N GLU A 303 -19.82 9.27 -7.07
CA GLU A 303 -21.00 8.41 -6.81
C GLU A 303 -21.67 7.94 -8.10
N ASN A 304 -21.88 8.85 -9.05
CA ASN A 304 -22.59 8.54 -10.30
C ASN A 304 -21.76 7.77 -11.32
N ASN A 305 -20.43 7.90 -11.29
CA ASN A 305 -19.55 7.31 -12.29
C ASN A 305 -18.77 6.08 -11.78
N ALA A 306 -18.84 5.75 -10.48
CA ALA A 306 -18.25 4.54 -9.94
C ALA A 306 -19.07 3.31 -10.34
N LYS A 307 -18.56 2.55 -11.31
CA LYS A 307 -19.16 1.31 -11.84
C LYS A 307 -18.63 0.11 -11.09
N ASP A 308 -19.46 -0.91 -10.92
CA ASP A 308 -19.00 -2.24 -10.53
C ASP A 308 -18.00 -2.79 -11.56
N PHE A 309 -17.09 -3.68 -11.12
CA PHE A 309 -16.02 -4.20 -11.99
C PHE A 309 -16.56 -4.95 -13.23
N ILE A 310 -17.71 -5.62 -13.13
CA ILE A 310 -18.34 -6.31 -14.27
C ILE A 310 -18.83 -5.28 -15.30
N GLN A 311 -19.56 -4.26 -14.86
CA GLN A 311 -20.04 -3.19 -15.74
C GLN A 311 -18.86 -2.41 -16.34
N PHE A 312 -17.81 -2.19 -15.55
CA PHE A 312 -16.60 -1.52 -16.03
C PHE A 312 -15.90 -2.34 -17.11
N LYS A 313 -15.60 -3.63 -16.87
CA LYS A 313 -14.98 -4.53 -17.85
C LYS A 313 -15.84 -4.62 -19.12
N ALA A 314 -17.14 -4.79 -18.98
CA ALA A 314 -18.05 -4.80 -20.11
C ALA A 314 -17.98 -3.49 -20.92
N SER A 315 -18.01 -2.33 -20.26
CA SER A 315 -17.97 -1.02 -20.95
C SER A 315 -16.70 -0.76 -21.73
N LEU A 316 -15.55 -1.26 -21.23
CA LEU A 316 -14.27 -1.13 -21.91
C LEU A 316 -14.16 -1.93 -23.20
N LEU A 317 -14.58 -3.17 -23.13
CA LEU A 317 -14.27 -4.18 -24.13
C LEU A 317 -15.44 -4.42 -25.11
N MET A 318 -16.67 -4.05 -24.76
CA MET A 318 -17.80 -4.11 -25.69
C MET A 318 -17.60 -3.23 -26.93
N ASN A 319 -16.91 -2.09 -26.79
CA ASN A 319 -16.60 -1.25 -27.94
C ASN A 319 -15.58 -1.90 -28.89
N GLU A 320 -14.63 -2.67 -28.35
CA GLU A 320 -13.63 -3.42 -29.13
C GLU A 320 -14.20 -4.72 -29.72
N ALA A 321 -15.23 -5.31 -29.08
CA ALA A 321 -15.84 -6.59 -29.45
C ALA A 321 -17.12 -6.46 -30.28
N LYS A 322 -17.56 -5.23 -30.60
CA LYS A 322 -18.90 -4.96 -31.22
C LYS A 322 -19.26 -5.81 -32.45
N ASN A 323 -18.27 -6.33 -33.18
CA ASN A 323 -18.51 -7.15 -34.37
C ASN A 323 -17.59 -8.39 -34.47
N ASP A 324 -16.92 -8.76 -33.34
CA ASP A 324 -15.99 -9.89 -33.35
C ASP A 324 -16.39 -10.92 -32.27
N PRO A 325 -17.00 -12.05 -32.70
CA PRO A 325 -17.43 -13.10 -31.77
C PRO A 325 -16.28 -13.69 -30.94
N ILE A 326 -15.06 -13.72 -31.48
CA ILE A 326 -13.88 -14.27 -30.79
C ILE A 326 -13.50 -13.35 -29.64
N LYS A 327 -13.41 -12.05 -29.90
CA LYS A 327 -13.14 -11.05 -28.86
C LYS A 327 -14.20 -11.01 -27.78
N LYS A 328 -15.49 -11.16 -28.18
CA LYS A 328 -16.60 -11.28 -27.22
C LYS A 328 -16.43 -12.50 -26.31
N ALA A 329 -16.06 -13.65 -26.88
CA ALA A 329 -15.84 -14.87 -26.11
C ALA A 329 -14.63 -14.73 -25.15
N ASP A 330 -13.55 -14.10 -25.58
CA ASP A 330 -12.38 -13.84 -24.74
C ASP A 330 -12.71 -12.89 -23.58
N LEU A 331 -13.46 -11.82 -23.86
CA LEU A 331 -13.97 -10.91 -22.83
C LEU A 331 -14.81 -11.64 -21.77
N ILE A 332 -15.76 -12.46 -22.20
CA ILE A 332 -16.62 -13.24 -21.29
C ILE A 332 -15.74 -14.15 -20.41
N ARG A 333 -14.73 -14.80 -21.01
CA ARG A 333 -13.79 -15.64 -20.28
C ARG A 333 -13.01 -14.85 -19.23
N ASP A 334 -12.51 -13.66 -19.56
CA ASP A 334 -11.82 -12.78 -18.63
C ASP A 334 -12.72 -12.31 -17.48
N MET A 335 -14.01 -12.06 -17.75
CA MET A 335 -14.98 -11.72 -16.70
C MET A 335 -15.19 -12.92 -15.76
N VAL A 336 -15.35 -14.14 -16.30
CA VAL A 336 -15.51 -15.35 -15.47
C VAL A 336 -14.24 -15.65 -14.67
N VAL A 337 -13.06 -15.40 -15.22
CA VAL A 337 -11.79 -15.51 -14.49
C VAL A 337 -11.78 -14.55 -13.29
N SER A 338 -12.17 -13.29 -13.47
CA SER A 338 -12.26 -12.34 -12.34
C SER A 338 -13.29 -12.77 -11.29
N ILE A 339 -14.45 -13.25 -11.72
CA ILE A 339 -15.48 -13.79 -10.82
C ILE A 339 -14.94 -15.00 -10.04
N SER A 340 -14.14 -15.86 -10.66
CA SER A 340 -13.54 -17.03 -10.00
C SER A 340 -12.62 -16.65 -8.82
N LYS A 341 -12.06 -15.44 -8.83
CA LYS A 341 -11.18 -14.91 -7.79
C LYS A 341 -11.93 -14.53 -6.50
N ILE A 342 -13.22 -14.29 -6.56
CA ILE A 342 -14.05 -13.93 -5.41
C ILE A 342 -14.15 -15.13 -4.45
N PRO A 343 -13.76 -15.02 -3.17
CA PRO A 343 -13.81 -16.16 -2.23
C PRO A 343 -15.25 -16.58 -1.89
N ASP A 344 -16.17 -15.62 -1.78
CA ASP A 344 -17.56 -15.86 -1.40
C ASP A 344 -18.36 -16.47 -2.53
N ARG A 345 -18.98 -17.64 -2.27
CA ARG A 345 -19.76 -18.39 -3.26
C ARG A 345 -21.03 -17.68 -3.68
N ILE A 346 -21.70 -16.98 -2.76
CA ILE A 346 -22.95 -16.27 -3.03
C ILE A 346 -22.66 -15.07 -3.92
N GLN A 347 -21.61 -14.33 -3.61
CA GLN A 347 -21.18 -13.22 -4.45
C GLN A 347 -20.83 -13.69 -5.87
N ARG A 348 -20.09 -14.80 -6.01
CA ARG A 348 -19.80 -15.37 -7.35
C ARG A 348 -21.06 -15.67 -8.15
N GLU A 349 -22.07 -16.25 -7.52
CA GLU A 349 -23.35 -16.57 -8.16
C GLU A 349 -24.06 -15.30 -8.66
N ILE A 350 -24.15 -14.28 -7.81
CA ILE A 350 -24.76 -12.99 -8.17
C ILE A 350 -24.00 -12.33 -9.34
N TYR A 351 -22.67 -12.37 -9.33
CA TYR A 351 -21.86 -11.82 -10.42
C TYR A 351 -21.94 -12.64 -11.72
N ILE A 352 -22.14 -13.95 -11.65
CA ILE A 352 -22.44 -14.78 -12.82
C ILE A 352 -23.78 -14.38 -13.45
N GLN A 353 -24.81 -14.18 -12.64
CA GLN A 353 -26.13 -13.72 -13.13
C GLN A 353 -26.04 -12.35 -13.80
N GLU A 354 -25.31 -11.40 -13.17
CA GLU A 354 -25.11 -10.08 -13.75
C GLU A 354 -24.29 -10.13 -15.03
N CYS A 355 -23.23 -10.96 -15.09
CA CYS A 355 -22.44 -11.20 -16.30
C CYS A 355 -23.31 -11.80 -17.43
N SER A 356 -24.16 -12.79 -17.12
CA SER A 356 -25.13 -13.38 -18.04
C SER A 356 -26.05 -12.33 -18.66
N ARG A 357 -26.60 -11.45 -17.81
CA ARG A 357 -27.49 -10.37 -18.20
C ARG A 357 -26.82 -9.34 -19.11
N ILE A 358 -25.59 -8.90 -18.76
CA ILE A 358 -24.88 -7.85 -19.52
C ILE A 358 -24.38 -8.38 -20.85
N MET A 359 -23.86 -9.60 -20.88
CA MET A 359 -23.21 -10.19 -22.06
C MET A 359 -24.20 -10.94 -23.00
N ASP A 360 -25.45 -11.08 -22.58
CA ASP A 360 -26.49 -11.84 -23.30
C ASP A 360 -26.01 -13.26 -23.62
N ILE A 361 -25.64 -14.00 -22.58
CA ILE A 361 -25.20 -15.41 -22.67
C ILE A 361 -25.86 -16.25 -21.58
N SER A 362 -26.10 -17.53 -21.86
CA SER A 362 -26.70 -18.45 -20.90
C SER A 362 -25.89 -18.56 -19.61
N GLU A 363 -26.55 -18.43 -18.48
CA GLU A 363 -25.96 -18.59 -17.12
C GLU A 363 -25.31 -19.99 -16.97
N GLN A 364 -25.91 -21.04 -17.51
CA GLN A 364 -25.38 -22.41 -17.47
C GLN A 364 -23.98 -22.51 -18.08
N VAL A 365 -23.73 -21.78 -19.19
CA VAL A 365 -22.41 -21.74 -19.85
C VAL A 365 -21.38 -21.07 -18.92
N LEU A 366 -21.74 -19.97 -18.27
CA LEU A 366 -20.87 -19.27 -17.35
C LEU A 366 -20.57 -20.10 -16.09
N VAL A 367 -21.58 -20.74 -15.50
CA VAL A 367 -21.43 -21.66 -14.35
C VAL A 367 -20.52 -22.83 -14.68
N SER A 368 -20.70 -23.45 -15.84
CA SER A 368 -19.83 -24.57 -16.27
C SER A 368 -18.39 -24.12 -16.50
N THR A 369 -18.18 -22.93 -17.06
CA THR A 369 -16.86 -22.34 -17.28
C THR A 369 -16.19 -22.01 -15.93
N LEU A 370 -16.94 -21.42 -15.00
CA LEU A 370 -16.46 -21.14 -13.65
C LEU A 370 -16.03 -22.43 -12.92
N ALA A 371 -16.84 -23.48 -13.00
CA ALA A 371 -16.51 -24.76 -12.39
C ALA A 371 -15.21 -25.37 -12.94
N GLN A 372 -14.98 -25.27 -14.26
CA GLN A 372 -13.72 -25.71 -14.87
C GLN A 372 -12.50 -24.91 -14.42
N LEU A 373 -12.64 -23.58 -14.24
CA LEU A 373 -11.56 -22.72 -13.75
C LEU A 373 -11.20 -23.05 -12.30
N VAL A 374 -12.19 -23.13 -11.42
CA VAL A 374 -11.98 -23.48 -10.01
C VAL A 374 -11.34 -24.86 -9.85
N GLN A 375 -11.73 -25.85 -10.66
CA GLN A 375 -11.09 -27.17 -10.64
C GLN A 375 -9.63 -27.13 -11.09
N LYS A 376 -9.29 -26.33 -12.11
CA LYS A 376 -7.90 -26.18 -12.55
C LYS A 376 -7.02 -25.55 -11.46
N ASP A 377 -7.51 -24.51 -10.80
CA ASP A 377 -6.77 -23.85 -9.71
C ASP A 377 -6.50 -24.83 -8.55
N VAL A 378 -7.48 -25.64 -8.16
CA VAL A 378 -7.31 -26.68 -7.10
C VAL A 378 -6.25 -27.72 -7.52
N VAL A 379 -6.26 -28.15 -8.79
CA VAL A 379 -5.29 -29.13 -9.30
C VAL A 379 -3.87 -28.53 -9.36
N GLU A 380 -3.73 -27.26 -9.74
CA GLU A 380 -2.42 -26.57 -9.79
C GLU A 380 -1.84 -26.35 -8.41
N VAL A 381 -2.65 -25.90 -7.44
CA VAL A 381 -2.23 -25.76 -6.03
C VAL A 381 -1.80 -27.12 -5.46
N GLY A 382 -2.56 -28.18 -5.71
CA GLY A 382 -2.19 -29.53 -5.29
C GLY A 382 -0.90 -30.05 -5.93
N LYS A 383 -0.60 -29.66 -7.19
CA LYS A 383 0.66 -30.00 -7.87
C LYS A 383 1.83 -29.22 -7.29
N LYS A 384 1.68 -27.92 -6.99
CA LYS A 384 2.71 -27.10 -6.36
C LYS A 384 3.05 -27.62 -4.96
N GLN A 385 2.07 -27.91 -4.13
CA GLN A 385 2.30 -28.50 -2.80
C GLN A 385 3.01 -29.85 -2.86
N LYS A 386 2.66 -30.71 -3.84
CA LYS A 386 3.39 -31.98 -4.05
C LYS A 386 4.81 -31.79 -4.58
N GLN A 387 5.08 -30.76 -5.37
CA GLN A 387 6.44 -30.42 -5.80
C GLN A 387 7.29 -29.84 -4.67
N GLU A 388 6.72 -29.00 -3.83
CA GLU A 388 7.40 -28.47 -2.64
C GLU A 388 7.68 -29.60 -1.63
N GLN A 389 6.73 -30.50 -1.38
CA GLN A 389 6.98 -31.68 -0.55
C GLN A 389 8.06 -32.60 -1.11
N LYS A 390 8.10 -32.82 -2.44
CA LYS A 390 9.17 -33.60 -3.08
C LYS A 390 10.52 -32.89 -3.03
N ALA A 391 10.56 -31.56 -3.13
CA ALA A 391 11.80 -30.78 -2.98
C ALA A 391 12.35 -30.89 -1.53
N PHE A 392 11.47 -30.93 -0.55
CA PHE A 392 11.85 -31.21 0.86
C PHE A 392 12.32 -32.66 1.08
N GLU A 393 11.77 -33.64 0.36
CA GLU A 393 12.23 -35.04 0.45
C GLU A 393 13.60 -35.28 -0.23
N VAL A 394 13.93 -34.57 -1.30
CA VAL A 394 15.21 -34.67 -2.02
C VAL A 394 16.37 -34.10 -1.19
N VAL A 395 16.15 -33.20 -0.25
CA VAL A 395 17.19 -32.67 0.67
C VAL A 395 17.50 -33.66 1.83
N LYS A 396 16.72 -34.73 2.00
CA LYS A 396 16.92 -35.72 3.08
C LYS A 396 17.96 -36.81 2.81
N ASN A 397 18.55 -36.86 1.62
CA ASN A 397 19.58 -37.85 1.31
C ASN A 397 20.88 -37.16 0.84
N GLU A 398 21.76 -36.87 1.78
CA GLU A 398 23.22 -36.96 1.66
C GLU A 398 23.90 -36.22 2.83
N ASN A 399 23.99 -36.89 3.96
CA ASN A 399 25.16 -36.93 4.82
C ASN A 399 24.85 -37.77 6.07
N PRO A 400 25.59 -38.82 6.40
CA PRO A 400 25.45 -39.53 7.66
C PRO A 400 26.15 -38.71 8.76
N VAL A 401 25.41 -37.78 9.36
CA VAL A 401 25.86 -37.12 10.59
C VAL A 401 25.10 -37.77 11.74
N ASP A 402 25.84 -38.49 12.56
CA ASP A 402 25.53 -39.05 13.88
C ASP A 402 24.03 -39.27 14.21
N ALA A 403 23.59 -40.50 14.07
CA ALA A 403 22.21 -40.94 14.39
C ALA A 403 21.78 -40.62 15.83
N GLU A 404 22.70 -40.45 16.78
CA GLU A 404 22.38 -40.08 18.16
C GLU A 404 21.96 -38.60 18.33
N ARG A 405 22.55 -37.67 17.58
CA ARG A 405 22.18 -36.26 17.67
C ARG A 405 20.82 -35.93 17.02
N VAL A 406 20.49 -36.65 15.95
CA VAL A 406 19.18 -36.45 15.26
C VAL A 406 18.03 -36.94 16.13
N ASP A 407 18.20 -37.99 16.91
CA ASP A 407 17.15 -38.53 17.79
C ASP A 407 16.84 -37.58 18.98
N ILE A 408 17.84 -36.86 19.49
CA ILE A 408 17.65 -35.90 20.60
C ILE A 408 16.90 -34.66 20.12
N LEU A 409 17.23 -34.12 18.95
CA LEU A 409 16.54 -32.95 18.37
C LEU A 409 15.08 -33.30 18.05
N TYR A 410 14.83 -34.42 17.42
CA TYR A 410 13.49 -34.91 17.10
C TYR A 410 12.63 -35.13 18.36
N ARG A 411 13.22 -35.65 19.43
CA ARG A 411 12.52 -35.80 20.72
C ARG A 411 12.20 -34.46 21.39
N LEU A 412 13.09 -33.47 21.26
CA LEU A 412 12.87 -32.13 21.79
C LEU A 412 11.80 -31.39 21.01
N GLU A 413 11.84 -31.42 19.68
CA GLU A 413 10.81 -30.80 18.82
C GLU A 413 9.43 -31.44 19.07
N ARG A 414 9.34 -32.76 19.16
CA ARG A 414 8.10 -33.46 19.46
C ARG A 414 7.56 -33.06 20.83
N LYS A 415 8.41 -32.93 21.84
CA LYS A 415 8.01 -32.53 23.18
C LYS A 415 7.55 -31.08 23.27
N ILE A 416 8.16 -30.19 22.46
CA ILE A 416 7.71 -28.80 22.32
C ILE A 416 6.32 -28.75 21.65
N ILE A 417 6.09 -29.53 20.61
CA ILE A 417 4.78 -29.61 19.93
C ILE A 417 3.72 -30.19 20.87
N GLU A 418 4.06 -31.22 21.64
CA GLU A 418 3.14 -31.78 22.65
C GLU A 418 2.76 -30.76 23.75
N ILE A 419 3.68 -29.90 24.17
CA ILE A 419 3.43 -28.81 25.13
C ILE A 419 2.59 -27.67 24.53
N LEU A 420 2.71 -27.40 23.23
CA LEU A 420 1.94 -26.36 22.55
C LEU A 420 0.53 -26.77 22.16
N LEU A 421 0.23 -28.09 22.21
CA LEU A 421 -1.08 -28.66 21.87
C LEU A 421 -1.90 -29.06 23.11
N LEU A 422 -1.36 -28.92 24.33
CA LEU A 422 -2.05 -29.02 25.62
C LEU A 422 -2.41 -27.62 26.16
#